data_9ec7083548381b33ed8443a7829d92a2
#
_entry.id   9ec7083548381b33ed8443a7829d92a2
#
_cell.length_a   1.000
_cell.length_b   1.000
_cell.length_c   1.000
_cell.angle_alpha   90.00
_cell.angle_beta   90.00
_cell.angle_gamma   90.00
#
_symmetry.space_group_name_H-M   'P 1'
#
loop_
_entity.id
_entity.type
_entity.pdbx_description
1 polymer ?
#
loop_
_entity_poly.entity_id
_entity_poly.type
_entity_poly.pdbx_seq_one_letter_code
_entity_poly.pdbx_strand_id
1 'polypeptide(L)'
;QQTYDATLRFFETLLKMLHPFMPFITEELWQHIYDRKPGESIMRDALKMEAPTEAELALISQMEEVKQIVSGVRMVRNQKNIAPKEALTLQAVGDNAYTDFNAVITKMANLSSIEVVSEKDASASAFMIGTHEYAVPLGDLIDVEAEIAKAEAQLKHLEGFLAGVRKKLSNEKFVAHAPEAVVALERKKESDSV
;
A
#
# COMPACT_ATOMS: atom_id res chain seq x y z
N GLN A 1 -2.96 29.57 -5.07
CA GLN A 1 -2.05 30.32 -4.20
C GLN A 1 -1.80 29.57 -2.88
N GLN A 2 -2.84 29.16 -2.12
CA GLN A 2 -2.71 28.46 -0.84
C GLN A 2 -1.85 27.20 -0.90
N THR A 3 -2.03 26.35 -1.92
CA THR A 3 -1.21 25.15 -2.12
C THR A 3 0.25 25.47 -2.38
N TYR A 4 0.52 26.51 -3.17
CA TYR A 4 1.86 26.98 -3.45
C TYR A 4 2.55 27.48 -2.17
N ASP A 5 1.88 28.33 -1.41
CA ASP A 5 2.41 28.90 -0.16
C ASP A 5 2.65 27.79 0.90
N ALA A 6 1.74 26.80 0.98
CA ALA A 6 1.95 25.63 1.84
C ALA A 6 3.17 24.79 1.41
N THR A 7 3.33 24.56 0.11
CA THR A 7 4.47 23.83 -0.43
C THR A 7 5.79 24.52 -0.12
N LEU A 8 5.84 25.85 -0.29
CA LEU A 8 7.05 26.61 0.07
C LEU A 8 7.38 26.54 1.55
N ARG A 9 6.38 26.60 2.43
CA ARG A 9 6.60 26.45 3.89
C ARG A 9 7.15 25.08 4.26
N PHE A 10 6.60 24.01 3.65
CA PHE A 10 7.14 22.66 3.86
C PHE A 10 8.58 22.55 3.34
N PHE A 11 8.85 23.12 2.17
CA PHE A 11 10.18 23.10 1.59
C PHE A 11 11.19 23.87 2.46
N GLU A 12 10.81 25.04 2.96
CA GLU A 12 11.64 25.82 3.90
C GLU A 12 11.94 25.03 5.18
N THR A 13 10.94 24.36 5.75
CA THR A 13 11.11 23.50 6.91
C THR A 13 12.10 22.37 6.62
N LEU A 14 11.97 21.74 5.46
CA LEU A 14 12.89 20.68 5.02
C LEU A 14 14.31 21.20 4.86
N LEU A 15 14.51 22.39 4.28
CA LEU A 15 15.84 23.00 4.15
C LEU A 15 16.47 23.26 5.52
N LYS A 16 15.71 23.76 6.50
CA LYS A 16 16.18 23.95 7.88
C LYS A 16 16.60 22.64 8.53
N MET A 17 15.87 21.57 8.32
CA MET A 17 16.20 20.22 8.83
C MET A 17 17.47 19.65 8.19
N LEU A 18 17.67 19.91 6.91
CA LEU A 18 18.81 19.42 6.14
C LEU A 18 20.06 20.29 6.32
N HIS A 19 19.92 21.52 6.77
CA HIS A 19 21.02 22.49 6.85
C HIS A 19 22.25 22.00 7.62
N PRO A 20 22.15 21.29 8.74
CA PRO A 20 23.31 20.76 9.45
C PRO A 20 24.16 19.78 8.64
N PHE A 21 23.57 19.15 7.62
CA PHE A 21 24.23 18.15 6.78
C PHE A 21 24.71 18.72 5.44
N MET A 22 24.00 19.71 4.91
CA MET A 22 24.24 20.29 3.59
C MET A 22 24.15 21.82 3.64
N PRO A 23 25.03 22.53 4.36
CA PRO A 23 24.87 23.94 4.69
C PRO A 23 24.86 24.86 3.47
N PHE A 24 25.68 24.60 2.47
CA PHE A 24 25.83 25.50 1.32
C PHE A 24 24.61 25.48 0.41
N ILE A 25 24.16 24.28 0.00
CA ILE A 25 23.03 24.18 -0.91
C ILE A 25 21.71 24.59 -0.25
N THR A 26 21.53 24.29 1.03
CA THR A 26 20.31 24.68 1.75
C THR A 26 20.25 26.18 1.99
N GLU A 27 21.38 26.86 2.25
CA GLU A 27 21.44 28.31 2.33
C GLU A 27 21.09 28.93 0.98
N GLU A 28 21.70 28.47 -0.10
CA GLU A 28 21.46 28.97 -1.45
C GLU A 28 19.97 28.86 -1.84
N LEU A 29 19.38 27.68 -1.66
CA LEU A 29 17.97 27.47 -1.94
C LEU A 29 17.05 28.32 -1.03
N TRP A 30 17.38 28.45 0.24
CA TRP A 30 16.61 29.24 1.20
C TRP A 30 16.60 30.72 0.85
N GLN A 31 17.71 31.26 0.34
CA GLN A 31 17.79 32.65 -0.14
C GLN A 31 16.91 32.89 -1.38
N HIS A 32 16.68 31.86 -2.22
CA HIS A 32 15.93 32.00 -3.47
C HIS A 32 14.41 31.77 -3.35
N ILE A 33 13.95 31.13 -2.27
CA ILE A 33 12.49 30.83 -2.11
C ILE A 33 11.66 32.06 -1.70
N TYR A 34 12.27 33.06 -1.08
CA TYR A 34 11.64 34.32 -0.71
C TYR A 34 12.63 35.49 -0.88
N ASP A 35 12.09 36.69 -1.03
CA ASP A 35 12.90 37.89 -0.98
C ASP A 35 13.45 38.07 0.44
N ARG A 36 14.77 37.96 0.60
CA ARG A 36 15.48 38.09 1.87
C ARG A 36 16.22 39.41 1.99
N LYS A 37 16.33 39.92 3.19
CA LYS A 37 17.13 41.12 3.46
C LYS A 37 18.63 40.76 3.50
N PRO A 38 19.52 41.70 3.15
CA PRO A 38 20.95 41.48 3.28
C PRO A 38 21.32 41.07 4.71
N GLY A 39 22.05 39.95 4.86
CA GLY A 39 22.49 39.40 6.15
C GLY A 39 21.52 38.44 6.82
N GLU A 40 20.36 38.17 6.21
CA GLU A 40 19.53 37.02 6.64
C GLU A 40 20.18 35.71 6.18
N SER A 41 20.15 34.72 7.02
CA SER A 41 20.68 33.36 6.75
C SER A 41 19.85 32.32 7.45
N ILE A 42 19.69 31.16 6.82
CA ILE A 42 19.00 29.99 7.38
C ILE A 42 19.60 29.56 8.72
N MET A 43 20.91 29.79 8.94
CA MET A 43 21.59 29.49 10.20
C MET A 43 21.03 30.26 11.39
N ARG A 44 20.44 31.43 11.14
CA ARG A 44 19.90 32.32 12.18
C ARG A 44 18.37 32.17 12.33
N ASP A 45 17.76 31.42 11.44
CA ASP A 45 16.31 31.21 11.45
C ASP A 45 15.97 29.88 12.15
N ALA A 46 15.35 30.00 13.33
CA ALA A 46 15.05 28.85 14.17
C ALA A 46 13.96 27.96 13.53
N LEU A 47 14.18 26.65 13.58
CA LEU A 47 13.15 25.67 13.26
C LEU A 47 12.09 25.69 14.38
N LYS A 48 10.91 26.22 14.07
CA LYS A 48 9.75 26.15 14.99
C LYS A 48 9.03 24.83 14.73
N MET A 49 9.01 23.96 15.71
CA MET A 49 8.20 22.75 15.70
C MET A 49 7.05 22.95 16.69
N GLU A 50 5.85 23.02 16.16
CA GLU A 50 4.64 23.03 16.97
C GLU A 50 4.12 21.60 17.10
N ALA A 51 3.58 21.25 18.24
CA ALA A 51 2.92 19.97 18.42
C ALA A 51 1.66 19.92 17.53
N PRO A 52 1.39 18.81 16.83
CA PRO A 52 0.22 18.69 15.99
C PRO A 52 -1.06 18.81 16.83
N THR A 53 -2.04 19.46 16.28
CA THR A 53 -3.39 19.53 16.85
C THR A 53 -4.12 18.19 16.74
N GLU A 54 -5.18 17.98 17.51
CA GLU A 54 -6.01 16.77 17.40
C GLU A 54 -6.59 16.59 15.99
N ALA A 55 -6.99 17.70 15.35
CA ALA A 55 -7.50 17.65 13.97
C ALA A 55 -6.42 17.20 12.97
N GLU A 56 -5.18 17.65 13.14
CA GLU A 56 -4.05 17.21 12.29
C GLU A 56 -3.69 15.73 12.53
N LEU A 57 -3.75 15.28 13.78
CA LEU A 57 -3.55 13.85 14.09
C LEU A 57 -4.66 12.99 13.48
N ALA A 58 -5.91 13.43 13.53
CA ALA A 58 -7.03 12.74 12.89
C ALA A 58 -6.85 12.70 11.36
N LEU A 59 -6.42 13.81 10.75
CA LEU A 59 -6.12 13.89 9.32
C LEU A 59 -4.99 12.92 8.92
N ILE A 60 -3.92 12.83 9.72
CA ILE A 60 -2.82 11.90 9.47
C ILE A 60 -3.33 10.46 9.51
N SER A 61 -4.16 10.11 10.49
CA SER A 61 -4.75 8.77 10.60
C SER A 61 -5.60 8.42 9.37
N GLN A 62 -6.46 9.34 8.93
CA GLN A 62 -7.27 9.16 7.72
C GLN A 62 -6.40 9.00 6.47
N MET A 63 -5.31 9.76 6.35
CA MET A 63 -4.38 9.64 5.23
C MET A 63 -3.62 8.30 5.22
N GLU A 64 -3.33 7.71 6.38
CA GLU A 64 -2.76 6.36 6.43
C GLU A 64 -3.74 5.32 5.86
N GLU A 65 -5.02 5.42 6.15
CA GLU A 65 -6.03 4.54 5.58
C GLU A 65 -6.21 4.77 4.07
N VAL A 66 -6.22 6.04 3.61
CA VAL A 66 -6.20 6.37 2.18
C VAL A 66 -5.02 5.74 1.45
N LYS A 67 -3.83 5.77 2.05
CA LYS A 67 -2.64 5.08 1.51
C LYS A 67 -2.85 3.57 1.39
N GLN A 68 -3.51 2.95 2.37
CA GLN A 68 -3.83 1.53 2.33
C GLN A 68 -4.83 1.21 1.21
N ILE A 69 -5.85 2.06 0.98
CA ILE A 69 -6.79 1.92 -0.15
C ILE A 69 -6.04 1.95 -1.49
N VAL A 70 -5.21 2.96 -1.70
CA VAL A 70 -4.39 3.08 -2.92
C VAL A 70 -3.48 1.87 -3.10
N SER A 71 -2.87 1.38 -2.02
CA SER A 71 -2.01 0.19 -2.04
C SER A 71 -2.81 -1.08 -2.35
N GLY A 72 -4.02 -1.23 -1.82
CA GLY A 72 -4.93 -2.33 -2.12
C GLY A 72 -5.30 -2.39 -3.60
N VAL A 73 -5.69 -1.25 -4.20
CA VAL A 73 -5.96 -1.19 -5.64
C VAL A 73 -4.73 -1.55 -6.48
N ARG A 74 -3.55 -1.05 -6.10
CA ARG A 74 -2.29 -1.40 -6.79
C ARG A 74 -1.94 -2.87 -6.65
N MET A 75 -2.21 -3.47 -5.50
CA MET A 75 -2.03 -4.91 -5.29
C MET A 75 -2.95 -5.71 -6.22
N VAL A 76 -4.23 -5.35 -6.33
CA VAL A 76 -5.17 -5.98 -7.27
C VAL A 76 -4.66 -5.87 -8.70
N ARG A 77 -4.19 -4.68 -9.13
CA ARG A 77 -3.61 -4.49 -10.47
C ARG A 77 -2.45 -5.44 -10.74
N ASN A 78 -1.53 -5.55 -9.78
CA ASN A 78 -0.35 -6.41 -9.91
C ASN A 78 -0.74 -7.90 -9.96
N GLN A 79 -1.66 -8.34 -9.11
CA GLN A 79 -2.12 -9.73 -9.07
C GLN A 79 -2.83 -10.14 -10.36
N LYS A 80 -3.56 -9.20 -10.97
CA LYS A 80 -4.35 -9.43 -12.16
C LYS A 80 -3.68 -8.97 -13.47
N ASN A 81 -2.42 -8.52 -13.39
CA ASN A 81 -1.64 -7.98 -14.51
C ASN A 81 -2.34 -6.85 -15.29
N ILE A 82 -3.11 -6.00 -14.58
CA ILE A 82 -3.81 -4.87 -15.17
C ILE A 82 -2.83 -3.70 -15.32
N ALA A 83 -2.76 -3.15 -16.53
CA ALA A 83 -1.85 -2.05 -16.83
C ALA A 83 -2.18 -0.81 -15.95
N PRO A 84 -1.16 -0.07 -15.47
CA PRO A 84 -1.37 1.13 -14.64
C PRO A 84 -2.22 2.22 -15.31
N LYS A 85 -2.25 2.26 -16.65
CA LYS A 85 -3.01 3.23 -17.45
C LYS A 85 -4.51 2.91 -17.54
N GLU A 86 -4.91 1.65 -17.28
CA GLU A 86 -6.33 1.26 -17.31
C GLU A 86 -7.05 1.89 -16.12
N ALA A 87 -8.15 2.59 -16.38
CA ALA A 87 -8.97 3.16 -15.31
C ALA A 87 -9.88 2.08 -14.72
N LEU A 88 -9.86 1.93 -13.39
CA LEU A 88 -10.67 0.96 -12.67
C LEU A 88 -11.78 1.67 -11.89
N THR A 89 -12.86 0.95 -11.62
CA THR A 89 -13.87 1.37 -10.64
C THR A 89 -13.52 0.76 -9.28
N LEU A 90 -13.66 1.53 -8.22
CA LEU A 90 -13.54 1.06 -6.85
C LEU A 90 -14.94 1.03 -6.21
N GLN A 91 -15.35 -0.12 -5.71
CA GLN A 91 -16.55 -0.29 -4.91
C GLN A 91 -16.18 -0.23 -3.43
N ALA A 92 -16.80 0.68 -2.68
CA ALA A 92 -16.75 0.70 -1.23
C ALA A 92 -18.04 0.02 -0.71
N VAL A 93 -17.89 -1.07 0.01
CA VAL A 93 -19.03 -1.84 0.51
C VAL A 93 -19.49 -1.23 1.84
N GLY A 94 -20.74 -0.83 1.92
CA GLY A 94 -21.30 -0.16 3.08
C GLY A 94 -21.07 1.36 3.06
N ASP A 95 -20.65 1.94 4.18
CA ASP A 95 -20.42 3.38 4.30
C ASP A 95 -19.08 3.80 3.70
N ASN A 96 -19.08 4.84 2.86
CA ASN A 96 -17.85 5.46 2.38
C ASN A 96 -17.34 6.48 3.42
N ALA A 97 -16.43 6.04 4.27
CA ALA A 97 -15.87 6.89 5.33
C ALA A 97 -14.94 8.01 4.83
N TYR A 98 -14.53 7.99 3.54
CA TYR A 98 -13.46 8.86 3.02
C TYR A 98 -13.90 9.76 1.86
N THR A 99 -15.14 10.20 1.83
CA THR A 99 -15.69 11.08 0.79
C THR A 99 -14.81 12.29 0.48
N ASP A 100 -14.21 12.91 1.49
CA ASP A 100 -13.36 14.10 1.34
C ASP A 100 -12.04 13.78 0.60
N PHE A 101 -11.58 12.51 0.62
CA PHE A 101 -10.36 12.07 -0.03
C PHE A 101 -10.60 11.34 -1.35
N ASN A 102 -11.85 11.21 -1.80
CA ASN A 102 -12.17 10.48 -3.04
C ASN A 102 -11.41 11.01 -4.25
N ALA A 103 -11.23 12.32 -4.36
CA ALA A 103 -10.45 12.92 -5.45
C ALA A 103 -8.97 12.49 -5.42
N VAL A 104 -8.39 12.37 -4.23
CA VAL A 104 -7.00 11.92 -4.04
C VAL A 104 -6.88 10.44 -4.38
N ILE A 105 -7.78 9.60 -3.85
CA ILE A 105 -7.80 8.15 -4.10
C ILE A 105 -7.96 7.89 -5.59
N THR A 106 -8.93 8.54 -6.24
CA THR A 106 -9.20 8.43 -7.68
C THR A 106 -7.95 8.72 -8.49
N LYS A 107 -7.27 9.82 -8.21
CA LYS A 107 -6.08 10.23 -8.95
C LYS A 107 -4.87 9.33 -8.67
N MET A 108 -4.65 8.95 -7.41
CA MET A 108 -3.47 8.16 -6.99
C MET A 108 -3.56 6.68 -7.39
N ALA A 109 -4.77 6.14 -7.45
CA ALA A 109 -5.04 4.76 -7.86
C ALA A 109 -5.44 4.63 -9.33
N ASN A 110 -5.53 5.73 -10.07
CA ASN A 110 -6.03 5.80 -11.45
C ASN A 110 -7.40 5.14 -11.59
N LEU A 111 -8.38 5.67 -10.87
CA LEU A 111 -9.75 5.19 -10.91
C LEU A 111 -10.61 6.04 -11.87
N SER A 112 -11.62 5.43 -12.47
CA SER A 112 -12.69 6.12 -13.19
C SER A 112 -13.75 6.65 -12.24
N SER A 113 -14.11 5.86 -11.23
CA SER A 113 -15.12 6.21 -10.22
C SER A 113 -14.87 5.47 -8.90
N ILE A 114 -15.46 6.01 -7.83
CA ILE A 114 -15.62 5.34 -6.55
C ILE A 114 -17.12 5.24 -6.30
N GLU A 115 -17.63 4.04 -6.11
CA GLU A 115 -19.05 3.76 -5.94
C GLU A 115 -19.30 3.13 -4.57
N VAL A 116 -20.31 3.62 -3.87
CA VAL A 116 -20.75 3.01 -2.62
C VAL A 116 -21.82 1.99 -2.98
N VAL A 117 -21.58 0.74 -2.60
CA VAL A 117 -22.47 -0.38 -2.88
C VAL A 117 -22.84 -1.11 -1.60
N SER A 118 -24.03 -1.67 -1.54
CA SER A 118 -24.46 -2.51 -0.42
C SER A 118 -23.84 -3.90 -0.48
N GLU A 119 -23.63 -4.42 -1.69
CA GLU A 119 -23.00 -5.70 -1.94
C GLU A 119 -22.00 -5.56 -3.08
N LYS A 120 -20.86 -6.25 -2.97
CA LYS A 120 -19.82 -6.26 -4.01
C LYS A 120 -20.26 -7.08 -5.21
N ASP A 121 -19.73 -6.74 -6.38
CA ASP A 121 -19.87 -7.57 -7.57
C ASP A 121 -19.27 -8.97 -7.34
N ALA A 122 -19.94 -10.01 -7.82
CA ALA A 122 -19.49 -11.39 -7.66
C ALA A 122 -18.12 -11.66 -8.34
N SER A 123 -17.80 -10.90 -9.40
CA SER A 123 -16.52 -10.98 -10.13
C SER A 123 -15.44 -10.03 -9.60
N ALA A 124 -15.73 -9.27 -8.55
CA ALA A 124 -14.81 -8.27 -8.03
C ALA A 124 -13.71 -8.89 -7.16
N SER A 125 -12.50 -8.37 -7.30
CA SER A 125 -11.41 -8.66 -6.38
C SER A 125 -11.54 -7.76 -5.15
N ALA A 126 -11.79 -8.36 -3.99
CA ALA A 126 -12.00 -7.64 -2.74
C ALA A 126 -10.75 -7.60 -1.87
N PHE A 127 -10.63 -6.54 -1.07
CA PHE A 127 -9.62 -6.40 -0.02
C PHE A 127 -10.20 -5.63 1.17
N MET A 128 -9.64 -5.88 2.36
CA MET A 128 -10.10 -5.26 3.61
C MET A 128 -9.10 -4.23 4.09
N ILE A 129 -9.60 -3.11 4.62
CA ILE A 129 -8.81 -2.11 5.32
C ILE A 129 -9.55 -1.76 6.61
N GLY A 130 -8.96 -2.16 7.72
CA GLY A 130 -9.66 -2.11 9.00
C GLY A 130 -10.95 -2.93 8.94
N THR A 131 -12.08 -2.28 9.16
CA THR A 131 -13.42 -2.89 9.10
C THR A 131 -14.13 -2.67 7.76
N HIS A 132 -13.54 -1.90 6.84
CA HIS A 132 -14.16 -1.56 5.57
C HIS A 132 -13.73 -2.52 4.46
N GLU A 133 -14.68 -3.00 3.70
CA GLU A 133 -14.44 -3.83 2.52
C GLU A 133 -14.45 -2.96 1.27
N TYR A 134 -13.43 -3.14 0.44
CA TYR A 134 -13.30 -2.52 -0.87
C TYR A 134 -13.21 -3.61 -1.93
N ALA A 135 -13.80 -3.36 -3.09
CA ALA A 135 -13.78 -4.30 -4.20
C ALA A 135 -13.50 -3.58 -5.52
N VAL A 136 -12.78 -4.25 -6.40
CA VAL A 136 -12.53 -3.79 -7.76
C VAL A 136 -13.22 -4.74 -8.71
N PRO A 137 -14.33 -4.32 -9.37
CA PRO A 137 -14.96 -5.12 -10.40
C PRO A 137 -13.99 -5.34 -11.55
N LEU A 138 -13.79 -6.57 -11.94
CA LEU A 138 -12.80 -6.92 -12.93
C LEU A 138 -13.41 -7.18 -14.32
N GLY A 139 -14.72 -7.51 -14.36
CA GLY A 139 -15.49 -7.68 -15.59
C GLY A 139 -14.70 -8.40 -16.70
N ASP A 140 -14.71 -7.80 -17.88
CA ASP A 140 -13.99 -8.31 -19.06
C ASP A 140 -12.47 -8.03 -19.05
N LEU A 141 -11.95 -7.40 -17.98
CA LEU A 141 -10.52 -7.09 -17.86
C LEU A 141 -9.65 -8.30 -17.53
N ILE A 142 -10.28 -9.43 -17.22
CA ILE A 142 -9.59 -10.68 -16.89
C ILE A 142 -10.05 -11.77 -17.86
N ASP A 143 -9.08 -12.46 -18.42
CA ASP A 143 -9.29 -13.74 -19.05
C ASP A 143 -9.54 -14.80 -17.94
N VAL A 144 -10.82 -15.06 -17.69
CA VAL A 144 -11.26 -16.00 -16.65
C VAL A 144 -10.72 -17.41 -16.90
N GLU A 145 -10.63 -17.83 -18.17
CA GLU A 145 -10.08 -19.14 -18.54
C GLU A 145 -8.59 -19.24 -18.18
N ALA A 146 -7.83 -18.20 -18.48
CA ALA A 146 -6.41 -18.13 -18.11
C ALA A 146 -6.18 -18.10 -16.59
N GLU A 147 -7.04 -17.42 -15.84
CA GLU A 147 -6.96 -17.39 -14.36
C GLU A 147 -7.35 -18.75 -13.75
N ILE A 148 -8.36 -19.42 -14.28
CA ILE A 148 -8.74 -20.78 -13.86
C ILE A 148 -7.59 -21.75 -14.15
N ALA A 149 -7.03 -21.73 -15.35
CA ALA A 149 -5.90 -22.61 -15.71
C ALA A 149 -4.68 -22.38 -14.79
N LYS A 150 -4.41 -21.12 -14.43
CA LYS A 150 -3.33 -20.76 -13.51
C LYS A 150 -3.60 -21.26 -12.09
N ALA A 151 -4.84 -21.09 -11.60
CA ALA A 151 -5.24 -21.58 -10.27
C ALA A 151 -5.18 -23.11 -10.20
N GLU A 152 -5.65 -23.83 -11.24
CA GLU A 152 -5.55 -25.29 -11.34
C GLU A 152 -4.08 -25.77 -11.37
N ALA A 153 -3.21 -25.08 -12.11
CA ALA A 153 -1.79 -25.38 -12.13
C ALA A 153 -1.13 -25.19 -10.75
N GLN A 154 -1.50 -24.13 -10.03
CA GLN A 154 -1.02 -23.90 -8.66
C GLN A 154 -1.54 -24.96 -7.69
N LEU A 155 -2.82 -25.32 -7.77
CA LEU A 155 -3.42 -26.38 -6.96
C LEU A 155 -2.71 -27.71 -7.18
N LYS A 156 -2.50 -28.12 -8.42
CA LYS A 156 -1.78 -29.33 -8.77
C LYS A 156 -0.33 -29.33 -8.25
N HIS A 157 0.33 -28.17 -8.31
CA HIS A 157 1.69 -28.01 -7.76
C HIS A 157 1.69 -28.18 -6.22
N LEU A 158 0.75 -27.56 -5.53
CA LEU A 158 0.62 -27.64 -4.06
C LEU A 158 0.23 -29.04 -3.60
N GLU A 159 -0.67 -29.71 -4.30
CA GLU A 159 -1.03 -31.11 -4.05
C GLU A 159 0.17 -32.03 -4.22
N GLY A 160 0.96 -31.86 -5.27
CA GLY A 160 2.21 -32.61 -5.49
C GLY A 160 3.24 -32.36 -4.40
N PHE A 161 3.39 -31.10 -3.97
CA PHE A 161 4.24 -30.72 -2.87
C PHE A 161 3.80 -31.37 -1.55
N LEU A 162 2.50 -31.27 -1.23
CA LEU A 162 1.91 -31.85 -0.03
C LEU A 162 2.07 -33.38 0.00
N ALA A 163 1.82 -34.04 -1.13
CA ALA A 163 2.06 -35.51 -1.27
C ALA A 163 3.53 -35.87 -1.00
N GLY A 164 4.46 -35.05 -1.49
CA GLY A 164 5.91 -35.23 -1.22
C GLY A 164 6.25 -35.06 0.26
N VAL A 165 5.70 -34.04 0.93
CA VAL A 165 5.90 -33.82 2.37
C VAL A 165 5.30 -34.95 3.20
N ARG A 166 4.08 -35.39 2.91
CA ARG A 166 3.42 -36.53 3.56
C ARG A 166 4.18 -37.83 3.39
N LYS A 167 4.70 -38.06 2.19
CA LYS A 167 5.55 -39.24 1.92
C LYS A 167 6.83 -39.23 2.75
N LYS A 168 7.45 -38.10 2.98
CA LYS A 168 8.61 -37.97 3.88
C LYS A 168 8.24 -38.23 5.32
N LEU A 169 7.13 -37.63 5.80
CA LEU A 169 6.66 -37.76 7.17
C LEU A 169 6.13 -39.14 7.48
N SER A 170 5.63 -39.92 6.50
CA SER A 170 5.23 -41.31 6.64
C SER A 170 6.39 -42.30 6.64
N ASN A 171 7.61 -41.88 6.29
CA ASN A 171 8.80 -42.70 6.33
C ASN A 171 9.35 -42.75 7.76
N GLU A 172 9.09 -43.85 8.48
CA GLU A 172 9.54 -44.04 9.86
C GLU A 172 11.06 -43.89 10.01
N LYS A 173 11.86 -44.34 9.02
CA LYS A 173 13.32 -44.19 9.04
C LYS A 173 13.74 -42.70 8.96
N PHE A 174 13.03 -41.90 8.18
CA PHE A 174 13.28 -40.46 8.10
C PHE A 174 12.96 -39.79 9.42
N VAL A 175 11.77 -40.04 9.99
CA VAL A 175 11.33 -39.44 11.23
C VAL A 175 12.20 -39.82 12.43
N ALA A 176 12.72 -41.06 12.45
CA ALA A 176 13.57 -41.55 13.54
C ALA A 176 15.03 -41.07 13.48
N HIS A 177 15.58 -40.78 12.30
CA HIS A 177 16.98 -40.45 12.12
C HIS A 177 17.26 -38.99 11.69
N ALA A 178 16.24 -38.28 11.23
CA ALA A 178 16.40 -36.85 10.88
C ALA A 178 16.47 -35.95 12.14
N PRO A 179 17.24 -34.86 12.11
CA PRO A 179 17.25 -33.90 13.18
C PRO A 179 15.82 -33.37 13.48
N GLU A 180 15.49 -33.20 14.75
CA GLU A 180 14.15 -32.78 15.20
C GLU A 180 13.68 -31.49 14.53
N ALA A 181 14.60 -30.54 14.30
CA ALA A 181 14.32 -29.27 13.59
C ALA A 181 13.86 -29.50 12.13
N VAL A 182 14.37 -30.53 11.45
CA VAL A 182 13.99 -30.85 10.07
C VAL A 182 12.60 -31.48 10.03
N VAL A 183 12.30 -32.38 10.97
CA VAL A 183 10.96 -32.98 11.08
C VAL A 183 9.92 -31.94 11.44
N ALA A 184 10.24 -31.02 12.35
CA ALA A 184 9.37 -29.89 12.71
C ALA A 184 9.09 -28.95 11.51
N LEU A 185 10.11 -28.67 10.69
CA LEU A 185 9.97 -27.88 9.48
C LEU A 185 9.05 -28.56 8.44
N GLU A 186 9.18 -29.86 8.23
CA GLU A 186 8.33 -30.61 7.30
C GLU A 186 6.86 -30.67 7.80
N ARG A 187 6.64 -30.80 9.12
CA ARG A 187 5.29 -30.70 9.72
C ARG A 187 4.68 -29.31 9.55
N LYS A 188 5.49 -28.26 9.71
CA LYS A 188 5.04 -26.88 9.47
C LYS A 188 4.65 -26.68 8.01
N LYS A 189 5.44 -27.17 7.05
CA LYS A 189 5.11 -27.15 5.62
C LYS A 189 3.78 -27.86 5.32
N GLU A 190 3.51 -29.00 5.97
CA GLU A 190 2.23 -29.68 5.84
C GLU A 190 1.08 -28.82 6.35
N SER A 191 1.23 -28.23 7.54
CA SER A 191 0.22 -27.33 8.12
C SER A 191 -0.04 -26.07 7.29
N ASP A 192 1.03 -25.50 6.69
CA ASP A 192 0.94 -24.29 5.89
C ASP A 192 0.37 -24.55 4.46
N SER A 193 0.28 -25.82 4.05
CA SER A 193 -0.17 -26.24 2.71
C SER A 193 -1.56 -26.89 2.70
N VAL A 194 -2.22 -27.04 3.85
CA VAL A 194 -3.59 -27.52 4.02
C VAL A 194 -4.55 -26.37 4.22
#